data_ba760ce9d27044e1a41f858f74efee97
#
_entry.id   ba760ce9d27044e1a41f858f74efee97
#
_cell.length_a   1.000
_cell.length_b   1.000
_cell.length_c   1.000
_cell.angle_alpha   90.00
_cell.angle_beta   90.00
_cell.angle_gamma   90.00
#
_symmetry.space_group_name_H-M   'P 1'
#
loop_
_entity.id
_entity.type
_entity.pdbx_description
1 polymer ?
#
loop_
_entity_poly.entity_id
_entity_poly.type
_entity_poly.pdbx_seq_one_letter_code
_entity_poly.pdbx_strand_id
1 'polypeptide(L)'
;MDTRTIRLAAVGDELLAGHGDPRALGWFGRALARTPIDSVRIESYVLAAPAEGSEAISQRWLEEVGRRFSEETENRLVIAMTSKDLDLDISTARSRLNLANILDAASQLSIKAMVVGPPPGLDAERNARLSDLSAAYGDVASRRQHAFVDMYTPLLNHEQWRRDLAENNGKPGQAGYGLMAWLVLHRGWYQWLGIPQPTES
;
A
#
# COMPACT_ATOMS: atom_id res chain seq x y z
N MET A 1 -21.38 -23.62 -8.07
CA MET A 1 -21.24 -22.50 -7.12
C MET A 1 -20.39 -21.46 -7.81
N ASP A 2 -20.93 -20.25 -8.02
CA ASP A 2 -20.14 -19.18 -8.59
C ASP A 2 -19.01 -18.83 -7.62
N THR A 3 -17.79 -18.92 -8.12
CA THR A 3 -16.60 -18.60 -7.32
C THR A 3 -16.59 -17.09 -7.08
N ARG A 4 -16.56 -16.68 -5.83
CA ARG A 4 -16.42 -15.28 -5.43
C ARG A 4 -15.20 -14.65 -6.11
N THR A 5 -15.40 -13.54 -6.84
CA THR A 5 -14.32 -12.86 -7.56
C THR A 5 -14.03 -11.51 -6.93
N ILE A 6 -12.76 -11.25 -6.61
CA ILE A 6 -12.25 -9.97 -6.14
C ILE A 6 -11.39 -9.34 -7.23
N ARG A 7 -11.71 -8.13 -7.66
CA ARG A 7 -10.81 -7.27 -8.43
C ARG A 7 -10.07 -6.35 -7.50
N LEU A 8 -8.76 -6.52 -7.47
CA LEU A 8 -7.87 -5.86 -6.53
C LEU A 8 -6.89 -4.95 -7.29
N ALA A 9 -7.12 -3.65 -7.21
CA ALA A 9 -6.19 -2.66 -7.75
C ALA A 9 -5.31 -2.09 -6.63
N ALA A 10 -4.04 -1.86 -6.93
CA ALA A 10 -3.10 -1.17 -6.05
C ALA A 10 -2.54 0.05 -6.77
N VAL A 11 -2.65 1.24 -6.15
CA VAL A 11 -2.11 2.50 -6.65
C VAL A 11 -0.96 2.97 -5.77
N GLY A 12 0.06 3.55 -6.35
CA GLY A 12 1.24 4.03 -5.63
C GLY A 12 2.39 4.41 -6.55
N ASP A 13 3.57 4.57 -5.97
CA ASP A 13 4.81 4.89 -6.69
C ASP A 13 5.62 3.64 -7.10
N GLU A 14 6.88 3.86 -7.48
CA GLU A 14 7.80 2.80 -7.90
C GLU A 14 8.07 1.71 -6.85
N LEU A 15 7.86 1.98 -5.55
CA LEU A 15 7.99 0.95 -4.51
C LEU A 15 6.87 -0.10 -4.62
N LEU A 16 5.68 0.32 -5.02
CA LEU A 16 4.59 -0.62 -5.29
C LEU A 16 4.94 -1.56 -6.47
N ALA A 17 5.63 -1.05 -7.48
CA ALA A 17 6.12 -1.85 -8.62
C ALA A 17 7.33 -2.73 -8.28
N GLY A 18 7.86 -2.65 -7.07
CA GLY A 18 9.01 -3.46 -6.66
C GLY A 18 10.35 -2.91 -7.14
N HIS A 19 10.48 -1.60 -7.30
CA HIS A 19 11.75 -0.98 -7.71
C HIS A 19 12.88 -1.29 -6.71
N GLY A 20 13.98 -1.84 -7.19
CA GLY A 20 15.09 -2.35 -6.37
C GLY A 20 15.04 -3.85 -6.09
N ASP A 21 13.92 -4.51 -6.37
CA ASP A 21 13.77 -5.95 -6.24
C ASP A 21 14.21 -6.65 -7.53
N PRO A 22 15.27 -7.50 -7.50
CA PRO A 22 15.73 -8.21 -8.70
C PRO A 22 14.69 -9.17 -9.29
N ARG A 23 13.64 -9.52 -8.53
CA ARG A 23 12.52 -10.33 -9.01
C ARG A 23 11.31 -9.50 -9.46
N ALA A 24 11.36 -8.19 -9.31
CA ALA A 24 10.25 -7.26 -9.64
C ALA A 24 8.89 -7.63 -9.02
N LEU A 25 8.86 -8.34 -7.89
CA LEU A 25 7.63 -8.73 -7.19
C LEU A 25 7.14 -7.63 -6.25
N GLY A 26 8.07 -6.86 -5.69
CA GLY A 26 7.75 -5.92 -4.62
C GLY A 26 7.09 -6.60 -3.41
N TRP A 27 6.50 -5.81 -2.52
CA TRP A 27 5.74 -6.34 -1.39
C TRP A 27 4.36 -6.85 -1.80
N PHE A 28 3.72 -6.19 -2.76
CA PHE A 28 2.37 -6.54 -3.20
C PHE A 28 2.32 -7.92 -3.87
N GLY A 29 3.23 -8.18 -4.81
CA GLY A 29 3.33 -9.49 -5.45
C GLY A 29 3.63 -10.61 -4.44
N ARG A 30 4.48 -10.34 -3.42
CA ARG A 30 4.75 -11.30 -2.35
C ARG A 30 3.55 -11.55 -1.44
N ALA A 31 2.77 -10.51 -1.14
CA ALA A 31 1.54 -10.66 -0.37
C ALA A 31 0.51 -11.50 -1.13
N LEU A 32 0.32 -11.24 -2.41
CA LEU A 32 -0.57 -12.02 -3.27
C LEU A 32 -0.14 -13.48 -3.36
N ALA A 33 1.15 -13.76 -3.55
CA ALA A 33 1.67 -15.12 -3.65
C ALA A 33 1.46 -15.96 -2.38
N ARG A 34 1.24 -15.31 -1.23
CA ARG A 34 0.94 -15.96 0.06
C ARG A 34 -0.53 -15.91 0.44
N THR A 35 -1.37 -15.37 -0.42
CA THR A 35 -2.80 -15.27 -0.18
C THR A 35 -3.49 -16.55 -0.65
N PRO A 36 -4.23 -17.28 0.23
CA PRO A 36 -4.97 -18.46 -0.18
C PRO A 36 -6.07 -18.10 -1.18
N ILE A 37 -6.21 -18.89 -2.24
CA ILE A 37 -7.19 -18.66 -3.32
C ILE A 37 -8.21 -19.79 -3.45
N ASP A 38 -8.28 -20.70 -2.48
CA ASP A 38 -9.16 -21.88 -2.54
C ASP A 38 -10.65 -21.52 -2.58
N SER A 39 -11.01 -20.37 -1.97
CA SER A 39 -12.40 -19.91 -1.86
C SER A 39 -12.70 -18.63 -2.64
N VAL A 40 -11.70 -18.06 -3.31
CA VAL A 40 -11.82 -16.77 -3.99
C VAL A 40 -10.90 -16.70 -5.21
N ARG A 41 -11.40 -16.11 -6.29
CA ARG A 41 -10.58 -15.70 -7.44
C ARG A 41 -10.13 -14.26 -7.26
N ILE A 42 -8.84 -13.99 -7.32
CA ILE A 42 -8.29 -12.64 -7.26
C ILE A 42 -7.73 -12.24 -8.62
N GLU A 43 -8.27 -11.16 -9.18
CA GLU A 43 -7.76 -10.47 -10.37
C GLU A 43 -7.05 -9.20 -9.90
N SER A 44 -5.71 -9.15 -10.00
CA SER A 44 -4.91 -8.06 -9.44
C SER A 44 -4.33 -7.13 -10.50
N TYR A 45 -4.27 -5.83 -10.19
CA TYR A 45 -3.78 -4.78 -11.06
C TYR A 45 -2.85 -3.84 -10.29
N VAL A 46 -1.60 -3.73 -10.73
CA VAL A 46 -0.61 -2.80 -10.17
C VAL A 46 -0.59 -1.53 -11.01
N LEU A 47 -1.01 -0.43 -10.41
CA LEU A 47 -1.14 0.89 -11.03
C LEU A 47 -0.11 1.84 -10.43
N ALA A 48 1.16 1.47 -10.59
CA ALA A 48 2.29 2.23 -10.07
C ALA A 48 2.80 3.22 -11.12
N ALA A 49 3.13 4.43 -10.66
CA ALA A 49 3.82 5.42 -11.48
C ALA A 49 5.00 6.01 -10.69
N PRO A 50 6.19 6.13 -11.31
CA PRO A 50 7.39 6.55 -10.59
C PRO A 50 7.30 8.01 -10.13
N ALA A 51 7.91 8.30 -8.98
CA ALA A 51 8.04 9.63 -8.38
C ALA A 51 6.71 10.36 -8.07
N GLU A 52 5.59 9.66 -8.00
CA GLU A 52 4.31 10.27 -7.67
C GLU A 52 4.10 10.45 -6.16
N GLY A 53 3.63 11.65 -5.79
CA GLY A 53 3.09 11.96 -4.47
C GLY A 53 1.58 11.75 -4.38
N SER A 54 1.01 12.07 -3.24
CA SER A 54 -0.41 11.89 -2.93
C SER A 54 -1.34 12.65 -3.89
N GLU A 55 -0.92 13.80 -4.40
CA GLU A 55 -1.73 14.61 -5.31
C GLU A 55 -1.93 13.92 -6.66
N ALA A 56 -0.86 13.44 -7.28
CA ALA A 56 -0.92 12.72 -8.55
C ALA A 56 -1.74 11.43 -8.42
N ILE A 57 -1.53 10.67 -7.35
CA ILE A 57 -2.34 9.48 -7.05
C ILE A 57 -3.82 9.84 -6.93
N SER A 58 -4.15 10.91 -6.20
CA SER A 58 -5.54 11.37 -6.01
C SER A 58 -6.22 11.79 -7.32
N GLN A 59 -5.47 12.31 -8.28
CA GLN A 59 -6.00 12.77 -9.56
C GLN A 59 -6.28 11.62 -10.53
N ARG A 60 -5.46 10.56 -10.54
CA ARG A 60 -5.52 9.52 -11.58
C ARG A 60 -6.22 8.21 -11.16
N TRP A 61 -6.24 7.89 -9.86
CA TRP A 61 -6.64 6.56 -9.41
C TRP A 61 -8.02 6.12 -9.92
N LEU A 62 -9.01 7.02 -9.89
CA LEU A 62 -10.39 6.68 -10.21
C LEU A 62 -10.58 6.32 -11.69
N GLU A 63 -9.96 7.07 -12.59
CA GLU A 63 -10.01 6.74 -14.02
C GLU A 63 -9.35 5.38 -14.29
N GLU A 64 -8.22 5.12 -13.64
CA GLU A 64 -7.49 3.87 -13.87
C GLU A 64 -8.22 2.64 -13.33
N VAL A 65 -8.78 2.71 -12.12
CA VAL A 65 -9.53 1.58 -11.57
C VAL A 65 -10.86 1.39 -12.28
N GLY A 66 -11.49 2.46 -12.78
CA GLY A 66 -12.73 2.41 -13.51
C GLY A 66 -12.68 1.54 -14.77
N ARG A 67 -11.50 1.39 -15.37
CA ARG A 67 -11.27 0.50 -16.51
C ARG A 67 -11.14 -0.98 -16.13
N ARG A 68 -11.03 -1.29 -14.84
CA ARG A 68 -10.70 -2.63 -14.31
C ARG A 68 -11.77 -3.18 -13.37
N PHE A 69 -12.43 -2.30 -12.65
CA PHE A 69 -13.49 -2.68 -11.72
C PHE A 69 -14.81 -2.97 -12.43
N SER A 70 -15.66 -3.77 -11.81
CA SER A 70 -16.97 -4.15 -12.33
C SER A 70 -17.97 -4.18 -11.18
N GLU A 71 -19.23 -3.88 -11.48
CA GLU A 71 -20.35 -4.02 -10.53
C GLU A 71 -20.63 -5.48 -10.17
N GLU A 72 -20.20 -6.43 -11.01
CA GLU A 72 -20.39 -7.87 -10.80
C GLU A 72 -19.35 -8.50 -9.89
N THR A 73 -18.32 -7.74 -9.45
CA THR A 73 -17.21 -8.23 -8.64
C THR A 73 -17.06 -7.45 -7.35
N GLU A 74 -16.37 -8.06 -6.38
CA GLU A 74 -15.95 -7.31 -5.20
C GLU A 74 -14.71 -6.47 -5.53
N ASN A 75 -14.85 -5.16 -5.52
CA ASN A 75 -13.76 -4.25 -5.82
C ASN A 75 -12.98 -3.88 -4.54
N ARG A 76 -11.66 -4.00 -4.60
CA ARG A 76 -10.74 -3.68 -3.52
C ARG A 76 -9.65 -2.73 -4.03
N LEU A 77 -9.34 -1.72 -3.25
CA LEU A 77 -8.32 -0.73 -3.56
C LEU A 77 -7.23 -0.72 -2.48
N VAL A 78 -6.00 -0.99 -2.84
CA VAL A 78 -4.83 -0.68 -2.02
C VAL A 78 -4.28 0.67 -2.42
N ILE A 79 -4.07 1.55 -1.45
CA ILE A 79 -3.45 2.86 -1.64
C ILE A 79 -2.10 2.82 -0.93
N ALA A 80 -1.02 2.63 -1.70
CA ALA A 80 0.34 2.66 -1.19
C ALA A 80 0.83 4.11 -1.13
N MET A 81 0.73 4.70 0.07
CA MET A 81 1.17 6.08 0.28
C MET A 81 2.70 6.16 0.26
N THR A 82 3.19 7.26 -0.25
CA THR A 82 4.60 7.45 -0.56
C THR A 82 5.24 8.53 0.31
N SER A 83 6.58 8.54 0.38
CA SER A 83 7.35 9.62 0.96
C SER A 83 7.60 10.79 0.00
N LYS A 84 7.11 10.70 -1.24
CA LYS A 84 7.36 11.69 -2.30
C LYS A 84 6.76 13.05 -2.00
N ASP A 85 5.71 13.11 -1.19
CA ASP A 85 5.15 14.37 -0.75
C ASP A 85 6.19 15.26 -0.06
N LEU A 86 7.18 14.67 0.62
CA LEU A 86 8.30 15.40 1.23
C LEU A 86 9.26 15.98 0.19
N ASP A 87 9.44 15.30 -0.95
CA ASP A 87 10.32 15.75 -2.05
C ASP A 87 9.65 16.81 -2.92
N LEU A 88 8.31 16.75 -2.97
CA LEU A 88 7.48 17.65 -3.77
C LEU A 88 6.99 18.88 -2.98
N ASP A 89 7.47 19.06 -1.75
CA ASP A 89 7.05 20.12 -0.82
C ASP A 89 5.52 20.19 -0.63
N ILE A 90 4.84 19.05 -0.72
CA ILE A 90 3.41 18.96 -0.43
C ILE A 90 3.22 18.99 1.09
N SER A 91 2.45 19.94 1.56
CA SER A 91 2.19 20.08 3.01
C SER A 91 1.42 18.87 3.54
N THR A 92 1.65 18.51 4.82
CA THR A 92 0.92 17.41 5.48
C THR A 92 -0.60 17.64 5.43
N ALA A 93 -1.06 18.88 5.52
CA ALA A 93 -2.48 19.19 5.38
C ALA A 93 -3.01 18.84 3.97
N ARG A 94 -2.24 19.13 2.93
CA ARG A 94 -2.60 18.77 1.55
C ARG A 94 -2.55 17.27 1.32
N SER A 95 -1.53 16.58 1.85
CA SER A 95 -1.43 15.11 1.80
C SER A 95 -2.63 14.43 2.47
N ARG A 96 -3.05 14.93 3.63
CA ARG A 96 -4.28 14.48 4.33
C ARG A 96 -5.52 14.64 3.46
N LEU A 97 -5.67 15.81 2.82
CA LEU A 97 -6.81 16.08 1.94
C LEU A 97 -6.83 15.16 0.73
N ASN A 98 -5.67 14.94 0.10
CA ASN A 98 -5.55 14.05 -1.06
C ASN A 98 -5.98 12.62 -0.71
N LEU A 99 -5.48 12.05 0.39
CA LEU A 99 -5.91 10.73 0.84
C LEU A 99 -7.39 10.70 1.23
N ALA A 100 -7.88 11.74 1.93
CA ALA A 100 -9.28 11.85 2.31
C ALA A 100 -10.20 11.79 1.09
N ASN A 101 -9.88 12.54 0.03
CA ASN A 101 -10.66 12.54 -1.21
C ASN A 101 -10.71 11.16 -1.87
N ILE A 102 -9.60 10.42 -1.87
CA ILE A 102 -9.56 9.05 -2.41
C ILE A 102 -10.49 8.14 -1.59
N LEU A 103 -10.39 8.17 -0.26
CA LEU A 103 -11.15 7.28 0.61
C LEU A 103 -12.65 7.61 0.61
N ASP A 104 -13.00 8.89 0.55
CA ASP A 104 -14.41 9.33 0.47
C ASP A 104 -15.05 8.89 -0.86
N ALA A 105 -14.33 9.07 -1.97
CA ALA A 105 -14.80 8.58 -3.28
C ALA A 105 -14.87 7.05 -3.36
N ALA A 106 -13.89 6.33 -2.81
CA ALA A 106 -13.92 4.87 -2.75
C ALA A 106 -15.13 4.37 -1.96
N SER A 107 -15.45 5.01 -0.82
CA SER A 107 -16.62 4.68 0.01
C SER A 107 -17.93 4.91 -0.74
N GLN A 108 -18.06 6.04 -1.46
CA GLN A 108 -19.25 6.34 -2.28
C GLN A 108 -19.48 5.30 -3.37
N LEU A 109 -18.41 4.73 -3.91
CA LEU A 109 -18.45 3.69 -4.94
C LEU A 109 -18.48 2.26 -4.37
N SER A 110 -18.66 2.09 -3.06
CA SER A 110 -18.63 0.79 -2.37
C SER A 110 -17.33 0.00 -2.57
N ILE A 111 -16.22 0.69 -2.84
CA ILE A 111 -14.88 0.11 -2.96
C ILE A 111 -14.26 0.04 -1.58
N LYS A 112 -13.92 -1.16 -1.10
CA LYS A 112 -13.20 -1.31 0.17
C LYS A 112 -11.74 -0.98 -0.03
N ALA A 113 -11.24 0.05 0.68
CA ALA A 113 -9.86 0.48 0.60
C ALA A 113 -9.01 0.01 1.79
N MET A 114 -7.72 -0.24 1.52
CA MET A 114 -6.66 -0.43 2.51
C MET A 114 -5.54 0.55 2.21
N VAL A 115 -5.13 1.32 3.20
CA VAL A 115 -4.01 2.26 3.10
C VAL A 115 -2.76 1.60 3.63
N VAL A 116 -1.69 1.64 2.87
CA VAL A 116 -0.35 1.20 3.28
C VAL A 116 0.52 2.44 3.41
N GLY A 117 1.04 2.70 4.62
CA GLY A 117 1.86 3.87 4.91
C GLY A 117 3.26 3.79 4.28
N PRO A 118 3.95 4.92 4.13
CA PRO A 118 5.29 4.96 3.56
C PRO A 118 6.31 4.33 4.51
N PRO A 119 7.24 3.51 3.98
CA PRO A 119 8.32 2.96 4.78
C PRO A 119 9.42 4.00 5.05
N PRO A 120 10.20 3.89 6.15
CA PRO A 120 11.30 4.78 6.44
C PRO A 120 12.49 4.54 5.52
N GLY A 121 13.29 5.59 5.28
CA GLY A 121 14.58 5.51 4.59
C GLY A 121 15.75 5.39 5.59
N LEU A 122 16.96 5.72 5.11
CA LEU A 122 18.18 5.74 5.93
C LEU A 122 18.46 7.11 6.56
N ASP A 123 17.96 8.18 5.97
CA ASP A 123 18.17 9.55 6.44
C ASP A 123 17.29 9.87 7.66
N ALA A 124 17.93 10.26 8.78
CA ALA A 124 17.24 10.47 10.04
C ALA A 124 16.36 11.73 10.05
N GLU A 125 16.80 12.82 9.41
CA GLU A 125 16.05 14.06 9.33
C GLU A 125 14.79 13.88 8.47
N ARG A 126 14.96 13.23 7.32
CA ARG A 126 13.84 12.87 6.46
C ARG A 126 12.85 11.94 7.18
N ASN A 127 13.35 10.96 7.94
CA ASN A 127 12.52 10.05 8.71
C ASN A 127 11.71 10.78 9.79
N ALA A 128 12.27 11.81 10.44
CA ALA A 128 11.53 12.62 11.40
C ALA A 128 10.31 13.30 10.74
N ARG A 129 10.49 13.88 9.57
CA ARG A 129 9.38 14.47 8.78
C ARG A 129 8.39 13.41 8.29
N LEU A 130 8.89 12.22 7.90
CA LEU A 130 8.07 11.11 7.44
C LEU A 130 7.21 10.53 8.56
N SER A 131 7.67 10.58 9.81
CA SER A 131 6.88 10.17 10.98
C SER A 131 5.55 10.91 11.06
N ASP A 132 5.59 12.24 10.94
CA ASP A 132 4.39 13.08 10.98
C ASP A 132 3.46 12.80 9.81
N LEU A 133 4.03 12.61 8.63
CA LEU A 133 3.26 12.28 7.42
C LEU A 133 2.58 10.91 7.53
N SER A 134 3.30 9.88 8.01
CA SER A 134 2.76 8.54 8.20
C SER A 134 1.64 8.53 9.25
N ALA A 135 1.83 9.23 10.37
CA ALA A 135 0.81 9.39 11.40
C ALA A 135 -0.43 10.11 10.85
N ALA A 136 -0.24 11.12 10.01
CA ALA A 136 -1.33 11.84 9.36
C ALA A 136 -2.17 10.93 8.44
N TYR A 137 -1.53 10.06 7.67
CA TYR A 137 -2.24 9.08 6.83
C TYR A 137 -3.02 8.06 7.67
N GLY A 138 -2.43 7.57 8.76
CA GLY A 138 -3.10 6.66 9.70
C GLY A 138 -4.34 7.30 10.33
N ASP A 139 -4.26 8.57 10.76
CA ASP A 139 -5.40 9.30 11.31
C ASP A 139 -6.53 9.49 10.26
N VAL A 140 -6.19 9.84 9.03
CA VAL A 140 -7.18 9.98 7.95
C VAL A 140 -7.90 8.67 7.66
N ALA A 141 -7.17 7.56 7.56
CA ALA A 141 -7.73 6.23 7.32
C ALA A 141 -8.63 5.78 8.48
N SER A 142 -8.16 5.94 9.72
CA SER A 142 -8.90 5.56 10.94
C SER A 142 -10.22 6.31 11.07
N ARG A 143 -10.23 7.63 10.87
CA ARG A 143 -11.46 8.46 10.92
C ARG A 143 -12.50 8.04 9.89
N ARG A 144 -12.08 7.41 8.80
CA ARG A 144 -12.94 6.92 7.71
C ARG A 144 -13.20 5.42 7.78
N GLN A 145 -12.75 4.77 8.86
CA GLN A 145 -12.94 3.34 9.10
C GLN A 145 -12.33 2.44 8.00
N HIS A 146 -11.23 2.90 7.39
CA HIS A 146 -10.44 2.10 6.46
C HIS A 146 -9.24 1.46 7.16
N ALA A 147 -8.83 0.29 6.68
CA ALA A 147 -7.64 -0.40 7.17
C ALA A 147 -6.39 0.44 6.87
N PHE A 148 -5.48 0.52 7.85
CA PHE A 148 -4.17 1.16 7.71
C PHE A 148 -3.07 0.21 8.14
N VAL A 149 -2.06 0.04 7.30
CA VAL A 149 -0.85 -0.72 7.60
C VAL A 149 0.29 0.26 7.82
N ASP A 150 0.72 0.40 9.06
CA ASP A 150 1.89 1.20 9.41
C ASP A 150 3.17 0.46 9.00
N MET A 151 3.89 1.03 8.03
CA MET A 151 5.21 0.57 7.61
C MET A 151 6.33 1.32 8.32
N TYR A 152 6.07 2.54 8.77
CA TYR A 152 7.10 3.41 9.33
C TYR A 152 7.62 2.90 10.67
N THR A 153 6.74 2.76 11.65
CA THR A 153 7.13 2.44 13.03
C THR A 153 7.89 1.11 13.15
N PRO A 154 7.39 -0.02 12.59
CA PRO A 154 8.06 -1.30 12.75
C PRO A 154 9.38 -1.40 11.97
N LEU A 155 9.54 -0.65 10.88
CA LEU A 155 10.74 -0.73 10.04
C LEU A 155 11.82 0.28 10.41
N LEU A 156 11.51 1.37 11.12
CA LEU A 156 12.44 2.47 11.40
C LEU A 156 13.78 2.00 12.00
N ASN A 157 13.71 1.11 12.99
CA ASN A 157 14.88 0.58 13.67
C ASN A 157 15.12 -0.91 13.38
N HIS A 158 14.46 -1.46 12.39
CA HIS A 158 14.60 -2.87 12.02
C HIS A 158 15.95 -3.10 11.33
N GLU A 159 16.82 -3.91 11.94
CA GLU A 159 18.20 -4.11 11.48
C GLU A 159 18.28 -4.63 10.04
N GLN A 160 17.49 -5.65 9.71
CA GLN A 160 17.48 -6.24 8.37
C GLN A 160 16.96 -5.25 7.32
N TRP A 161 15.94 -4.44 7.65
CA TRP A 161 15.44 -3.38 6.77
C TRP A 161 16.54 -2.36 6.45
N ARG A 162 17.20 -1.84 7.47
CA ARG A 162 18.28 -0.84 7.32
C ARG A 162 19.46 -1.37 6.53
N ARG A 163 19.84 -2.62 6.78
CA ARG A 163 20.90 -3.31 6.05
C ARG A 163 20.55 -3.46 4.57
N ASP A 164 19.35 -3.94 4.28
CA ASP A 164 18.87 -4.15 2.90
C ASP A 164 18.86 -2.83 2.11
N LEU A 165 18.39 -1.74 2.70
CA LEU A 165 18.46 -0.41 2.09
C LEU A 165 19.90 0.05 1.85
N ALA A 166 20.81 -0.14 2.81
CA ALA A 166 22.20 0.29 2.70
C ALA A 166 22.94 -0.45 1.57
N GLU A 167 22.67 -1.74 1.42
CA GLU A 167 23.27 -2.60 0.39
C GLU A 167 22.64 -2.40 -1.00
N ASN A 168 21.47 -1.78 -1.10
CA ASN A 168 20.71 -1.62 -2.33
C ASN A 168 20.43 -0.15 -2.70
N ASN A 169 21.39 0.73 -2.48
CA ASN A 169 21.31 2.15 -2.83
C ASN A 169 20.07 2.87 -2.29
N GLY A 170 19.69 2.58 -1.06
CA GLY A 170 18.54 3.20 -0.37
C GLY A 170 17.18 2.66 -0.79
N LYS A 171 17.12 1.60 -1.60
CA LYS A 171 15.90 0.95 -2.06
C LYS A 171 15.74 -0.40 -1.39
N PRO A 172 14.49 -0.84 -1.10
CA PRO A 172 14.28 -2.19 -0.64
C PRO A 172 14.70 -3.22 -1.70
N GLY A 173 15.40 -4.25 -1.26
CA GLY A 173 15.65 -5.46 -2.04
C GLY A 173 14.64 -6.56 -1.68
N GLN A 174 15.02 -7.82 -1.92
CA GLN A 174 14.14 -8.95 -1.61
C GLN A 174 13.78 -9.03 -0.12
N ALA A 175 14.74 -8.78 0.77
CA ALA A 175 14.53 -8.85 2.21
C ALA A 175 13.59 -7.72 2.69
N GLY A 176 13.83 -6.49 2.26
CA GLY A 176 12.99 -5.34 2.62
C GLY A 176 11.55 -5.50 2.14
N TYR A 177 11.35 -5.89 0.88
CA TYR A 177 10.01 -6.18 0.37
C TYR A 177 9.36 -7.40 1.04
N GLY A 178 10.14 -8.37 1.50
CA GLY A 178 9.66 -9.48 2.31
C GLY A 178 9.10 -9.02 3.65
N LEU A 179 9.78 -8.10 4.33
CA LEU A 179 9.32 -7.48 5.58
C LEU A 179 8.03 -6.67 5.38
N MET A 180 7.97 -5.84 4.31
CA MET A 180 6.76 -5.10 3.98
C MET A 180 5.57 -6.03 3.72
N ALA A 181 5.78 -7.09 2.94
CA ALA A 181 4.73 -8.07 2.67
C ALA A 181 4.26 -8.77 3.94
N TRP A 182 5.19 -9.12 4.84
CA TRP A 182 4.86 -9.70 6.14
C TRP A 182 3.98 -8.76 6.97
N LEU A 183 4.31 -7.47 7.04
CA LEU A 183 3.50 -6.47 7.75
C LEU A 183 2.09 -6.39 7.16
N VAL A 184 1.94 -6.33 5.85
CA VAL A 184 0.61 -6.30 5.20
C VAL A 184 -0.21 -7.52 5.57
N LEU A 185 0.36 -8.72 5.42
CA LEU A 185 -0.32 -9.98 5.69
C LEU A 185 -0.79 -10.08 7.15
N HIS A 186 0.03 -9.61 8.12
CA HIS A 186 -0.26 -9.70 9.56
C HIS A 186 -1.02 -8.50 10.14
N ARG A 187 -1.28 -7.47 9.33
CA ARG A 187 -1.97 -6.24 9.75
C ARG A 187 -3.32 -6.04 9.08
N GLY A 188 -4.10 -7.12 8.95
CA GLY A 188 -5.50 -7.05 8.52
C GLY A 188 -5.78 -7.41 7.06
N TRP A 189 -4.79 -7.86 6.29
CA TRP A 189 -4.95 -8.24 4.87
C TRP A 189 -6.05 -9.27 4.65
N TYR A 190 -6.02 -10.38 5.36
CA TYR A 190 -6.99 -11.47 5.22
C TYR A 190 -8.40 -11.04 5.64
N GLN A 191 -8.52 -10.32 6.75
CA GLN A 191 -9.79 -9.76 7.21
C GLN A 191 -10.37 -8.76 6.20
N TRP A 192 -9.53 -7.90 5.64
CA TRP A 192 -9.93 -6.90 4.65
C TRP A 192 -10.38 -7.56 3.34
N LEU A 193 -9.72 -8.64 2.90
CA LEU A 193 -10.16 -9.46 1.78
C LEU A 193 -11.41 -10.31 2.11
N GLY A 194 -11.74 -10.50 3.39
CA GLY A 194 -12.82 -11.37 3.83
C GLY A 194 -12.53 -12.84 3.55
N ILE A 195 -11.28 -13.27 3.74
CA ILE A 195 -10.81 -14.66 3.58
C ILE A 195 -10.21 -15.15 4.90
N PRO A 196 -10.21 -16.47 5.17
CA PRO A 196 -9.56 -17.03 6.35
C PRO A 196 -8.07 -16.72 6.38
N GLN A 197 -7.55 -16.40 7.57
CA GLN A 197 -6.11 -16.33 7.75
C GLN A 197 -5.54 -17.75 7.72
N PRO A 198 -4.44 -18.00 6.98
CA PRO A 198 -3.77 -19.29 7.04
C PRO A 198 -3.34 -19.63 8.46
N THR A 199 -3.60 -20.84 8.90
CA THR A 199 -3.01 -21.38 10.13
C THR A 199 -1.52 -21.55 9.90
N GLU A 200 -0.70 -20.91 10.72
CA GLU A 200 0.74 -21.15 10.71
C GLU A 200 0.99 -22.64 10.99
N SER A 201 1.53 -23.33 10.02
CA SER A 201 1.96 -24.73 10.14
C SER A 201 3.42 -24.82 10.58
#